data_c65cfc5ed5a9670f30ec14ca484c5039
#
_entry.id   c65cfc5ed5a9670f30ec14ca484c5039
#
_cell.length_a   1.000
_cell.length_b   1.000
_cell.length_c   1.000
_cell.angle_alpha   90.00
_cell.angle_beta   90.00
_cell.angle_gamma   90.00
#
_symmetry.space_group_name_H-M   'P 1'
#
loop_
_entity.id
_entity.type
_entity.pdbx_description
1 polymer ?
#
loop_
_entity_poly.entity_id
_entity_poly.type
_entity_poly.pdbx_seq_one_letter_code
_entity_poly.pdbx_strand_id
1 'polypeptide(L)'
;MKFRSITLPAKVRTAPGRTGIVRRISFLSLALLALSSLAHGAKVELLNVSYDPTREIYQEYNKAFSQYWKGKTGQEVSIQQSHGGSGKQARAVLDGLEADVVTLALGYDIDVLADKGLVGKGWQSVFPHNSSPYTSTIVFLVRKGNPKGIKDWDDLVKPGVSVITPNPKTSGGARWNYLAAWAYAEKKLGKSEDEIRAWLKALYKNVPVLDTGARGSTTTFAQRGIGDVLITWENEAHLALREFGEGKFELIAPSQSILAEPPVAVVTRVAGKKGTYDLAHSYLEYLYSDEGQNIIGRNFYRPRSSSAAAKYSAQFPKLKLVTIAEFGGWRAAQAKHFNNGGVFDQIYEGKK
;
A
#
# COMPACT_ATOMS: atom_id res chain seq x y z
N MET A 1 -26.21 -54.86 -51.06
CA MET A 1 -26.17 -55.19 -52.48
C MET A 1 -24.78 -54.94 -53.03
N LYS A 2 -24.15 -56.03 -53.53
CA LYS A 2 -23.05 -56.18 -54.51
C LYS A 2 -21.69 -55.51 -54.23
N PHE A 3 -20.80 -56.30 -53.82
CA PHE A 3 -19.44 -56.69 -54.31
C PHE A 3 -18.98 -56.05 -55.64
N ARG A 4 -17.70 -55.57 -55.66
CA ARG A 4 -16.70 -56.15 -56.59
C ARG A 4 -15.27 -55.76 -56.22
N SER A 5 -14.52 -56.78 -55.98
CA SER A 5 -13.08 -56.98 -56.02
C SER A 5 -12.50 -56.82 -57.43
N ILE A 6 -11.18 -56.56 -57.56
CA ILE A 6 -10.25 -57.13 -58.60
C ILE A 6 -8.91 -56.40 -58.41
N THR A 7 -7.93 -57.07 -57.89
CA THR A 7 -6.76 -57.82 -58.36
C THR A 7 -5.52 -57.04 -58.77
N LEU A 8 -4.38 -57.39 -58.09
CA LEU A 8 -2.99 -57.14 -58.44
C LEU A 8 -2.52 -57.80 -59.74
N PRO A 9 -1.39 -57.34 -60.34
CA PRO A 9 -0.24 -58.23 -60.46
C PRO A 9 1.13 -57.57 -60.20
N ALA A 10 1.98 -58.24 -59.50
CA ALA A 10 3.13 -59.04 -59.89
C ALA A 10 4.48 -58.31 -60.07
N LYS A 11 5.40 -58.74 -59.27
CA LYS A 11 6.89 -58.66 -59.18
C LYS A 11 7.66 -58.45 -60.46
N VAL A 12 8.75 -57.61 -60.34
CA VAL A 12 10.04 -57.88 -60.97
C VAL A 12 11.17 -57.62 -59.97
N ARG A 13 12.04 -58.63 -59.83
CA ARG A 13 13.30 -58.62 -59.08
C ARG A 13 14.43 -58.16 -60.02
N THR A 14 15.35 -57.30 -59.53
CA THR A 14 16.76 -57.37 -59.87
C THR A 14 17.63 -56.86 -58.72
N ALA A 15 18.71 -57.55 -58.43
CA ALA A 15 19.70 -57.37 -57.37
C ALA A 15 20.96 -56.61 -57.90
N PRO A 16 22.11 -56.56 -57.21
CA PRO A 16 22.49 -55.42 -56.32
C PRO A 16 23.74 -54.69 -56.86
N GLY A 17 23.91 -53.43 -56.48
CA GLY A 17 25.13 -52.68 -56.75
C GLY A 17 25.63 -51.96 -55.50
N ARG A 18 26.85 -52.32 -55.13
CA ARG A 18 27.69 -51.69 -54.08
C ARG A 18 27.97 -50.26 -54.40
N THR A 19 28.00 -49.42 -53.37
CA THR A 19 29.00 -48.38 -53.02
C THR A 19 28.32 -47.19 -52.33
N GLY A 20 28.91 -46.76 -51.21
CA GLY A 20 28.70 -45.39 -50.73
C GLY A 20 28.43 -45.23 -49.24
N ILE A 21 29.39 -45.73 -48.39
CA ILE A 21 29.54 -45.17 -47.04
C ILE A 21 30.05 -43.73 -47.22
N VAL A 22 29.27 -42.75 -46.95
CA VAL A 22 29.58 -41.36 -46.51
C VAL A 22 28.28 -40.53 -46.61
N ARG A 23 27.59 -40.30 -45.49
CA ARG A 23 26.70 -39.15 -45.22
C ARG A 23 25.71 -39.48 -44.09
N ARG A 24 26.25 -39.73 -42.87
CA ARG A 24 25.41 -39.79 -41.67
C ARG A 24 26.02 -39.10 -40.47
N ILE A 25 26.73 -37.94 -40.68
CA ILE A 25 27.31 -37.16 -39.58
C ILE A 25 26.99 -35.67 -39.72
N SER A 26 25.88 -35.24 -40.30
CA SER A 26 25.56 -33.80 -40.41
C SER A 26 24.16 -33.40 -39.98
N PHE A 27 23.38 -34.29 -39.40
CA PHE A 27 22.03 -33.94 -38.91
C PHE A 27 21.87 -33.90 -37.39
N LEU A 28 22.88 -34.33 -36.59
CA LEU A 28 22.81 -34.22 -35.14
C LEU A 28 23.33 -32.91 -34.55
N SER A 29 24.10 -32.12 -35.31
CA SER A 29 24.68 -30.88 -34.80
C SER A 29 23.78 -29.64 -35.00
N LEU A 30 22.73 -29.75 -35.80
CA LEU A 30 21.79 -28.63 -36.03
C LEU A 30 20.59 -28.66 -35.05
N ALA A 31 20.35 -29.74 -34.38
CA ALA A 31 19.25 -29.89 -33.37
C ALA A 31 19.63 -29.39 -31.99
N LEU A 32 20.95 -29.23 -31.68
CA LEU A 32 21.38 -28.70 -30.38
C LEU A 32 21.49 -27.17 -30.35
N LEU A 33 21.50 -26.47 -31.50
CA LEU A 33 21.51 -25.00 -31.56
C LEU A 33 20.11 -24.37 -31.62
N ALA A 34 19.06 -25.16 -31.79
CA ALA A 34 17.68 -24.67 -31.84
C ALA A 34 16.95 -24.71 -30.48
N LEU A 35 17.56 -25.29 -29.42
CA LEU A 35 16.97 -25.34 -28.07
C LEU A 35 17.42 -24.20 -27.15
N SER A 36 18.29 -23.31 -27.59
CA SER A 36 18.79 -22.20 -26.74
C SER A 36 18.05 -20.86 -26.95
N SER A 37 16.98 -20.79 -27.72
CA SER A 37 16.33 -19.51 -28.06
C SER A 37 14.85 -19.39 -27.65
N LEU A 38 14.34 -20.19 -26.72
CA LEU A 38 12.95 -20.08 -26.25
C LEU A 38 12.78 -20.07 -24.72
N ALA A 39 13.81 -19.71 -23.99
CA ALA A 39 13.64 -19.35 -22.60
C ALA A 39 13.45 -17.82 -22.45
N HIS A 40 12.55 -17.24 -23.20
CA HIS A 40 11.88 -16.03 -22.72
C HIS A 40 10.93 -16.54 -21.62
N GLY A 41 11.44 -16.58 -20.38
CA GLY A 41 10.66 -16.96 -19.22
C GLY A 41 9.36 -16.18 -19.20
N ALA A 42 8.24 -16.86 -19.04
CA ALA A 42 6.95 -16.21 -18.91
C ALA A 42 7.08 -15.10 -17.87
N LYS A 43 6.58 -13.91 -18.22
CA LYS A 43 6.60 -12.74 -17.33
C LYS A 43 5.84 -13.09 -16.06
N VAL A 44 6.52 -13.06 -14.91
CA VAL A 44 5.90 -13.38 -13.63
C VAL A 44 5.05 -12.20 -13.17
N GLU A 45 3.86 -12.50 -12.65
CA GLU A 45 2.97 -11.48 -12.09
C GLU A 45 3.07 -11.43 -10.57
N LEU A 46 3.08 -10.21 -10.03
CA LEU A 46 3.03 -9.93 -8.61
C LEU A 46 1.90 -8.93 -8.35
N LEU A 47 1.00 -9.24 -7.41
CA LEU A 47 -0.05 -8.31 -6.98
C LEU A 47 0.31 -7.70 -5.63
N ASN A 48 0.47 -6.37 -5.59
CA ASN A 48 0.56 -5.58 -4.37
C ASN A 48 -0.79 -4.96 -4.02
N VAL A 49 -1.35 -5.32 -2.87
CA VAL A 49 -2.57 -4.74 -2.33
C VAL A 49 -2.18 -3.70 -1.29
N SER A 50 -2.46 -2.42 -1.59
CA SER A 50 -1.94 -1.26 -0.87
C SER A 50 -3.05 -0.29 -0.42
N TYR A 51 -2.72 0.57 0.53
CA TYR A 51 -3.61 1.65 0.95
C TYR A 51 -3.50 2.88 0.02
N ASP A 52 -4.53 3.73 0.00
CA ASP A 52 -4.70 4.80 -1.00
C ASP A 52 -3.52 5.76 -1.21
N PRO A 53 -2.87 6.31 -0.16
CA PRO A 53 -1.81 7.31 -0.32
C PRO A 53 -0.55 6.85 -1.03
N THR A 54 -0.42 5.56 -1.32
CA THR A 54 0.80 4.98 -1.90
C THR A 54 0.79 4.85 -3.43
N ARG A 55 -0.20 5.40 -4.12
CA ARG A 55 -0.32 5.26 -5.59
C ARG A 55 0.93 5.75 -6.31
N GLU A 56 1.38 6.93 -5.99
CA GLU A 56 2.49 7.61 -6.66
C GLU A 56 3.83 6.93 -6.35
N ILE A 57 4.07 6.61 -5.08
CA ILE A 57 5.30 5.93 -4.68
C ILE A 57 5.42 4.56 -5.39
N TYR A 58 4.36 3.77 -5.47
CA TYR A 58 4.45 2.46 -6.12
C TYR A 58 4.50 2.54 -7.65
N GLN A 59 4.04 3.62 -8.29
CA GLN A 59 4.29 3.84 -9.72
C GLN A 59 5.78 3.98 -10.02
N GLU A 60 6.49 4.76 -9.22
CA GLU A 60 7.95 4.95 -9.37
C GLU A 60 8.71 3.69 -8.91
N TYR A 61 8.36 3.17 -7.75
CA TYR A 61 9.00 2.02 -7.13
C TYR A 61 8.96 0.76 -8.00
N ASN A 62 7.80 0.46 -8.60
CA ASN A 62 7.62 -0.72 -9.43
C ASN A 62 8.52 -0.70 -10.67
N LYS A 63 8.78 0.47 -11.25
CA LYS A 63 9.72 0.62 -12.36
C LYS A 63 11.14 0.30 -11.93
N ALA A 64 11.59 0.88 -10.80
CA ALA A 64 12.92 0.65 -10.26
C ALA A 64 13.11 -0.82 -9.86
N PHE A 65 12.15 -1.40 -9.13
CA PHE A 65 12.21 -2.80 -8.74
C PHE A 65 12.21 -3.76 -9.94
N SER A 66 11.37 -3.52 -10.96
CA SER A 66 11.34 -4.38 -12.14
C SER A 66 12.68 -4.41 -12.88
N GLN A 67 13.37 -3.27 -12.94
CA GLN A 67 14.72 -3.19 -13.51
C GLN A 67 15.76 -3.92 -12.65
N TYR A 68 15.72 -3.71 -11.35
CA TYR A 68 16.56 -4.40 -10.38
C TYR A 68 16.38 -5.92 -10.47
N TRP A 69 15.13 -6.40 -10.45
CA TRP A 69 14.81 -7.83 -10.49
C TRP A 69 15.29 -8.48 -11.80
N LYS A 70 15.02 -7.82 -12.93
CA LYS A 70 15.50 -8.28 -14.25
C LYS A 70 17.02 -8.33 -14.31
N GLY A 71 17.72 -7.32 -13.79
CA GLY A 71 19.19 -7.30 -13.73
C GLY A 71 19.76 -8.40 -12.84
N LYS A 72 19.11 -8.71 -11.72
CA LYS A 72 19.55 -9.71 -10.76
C LYS A 72 19.29 -11.16 -11.20
N THR A 73 18.14 -11.40 -11.86
CA THR A 73 17.64 -12.77 -12.14
C THR A 73 17.47 -13.09 -13.61
N GLY A 74 17.49 -12.09 -14.50
CA GLY A 74 17.10 -12.25 -15.90
C GLY A 74 15.57 -12.33 -16.12
N GLN A 75 14.77 -12.42 -15.06
CA GLN A 75 13.32 -12.62 -15.12
C GLN A 75 12.59 -11.27 -15.22
N GLU A 76 11.62 -11.18 -16.13
CA GLU A 76 10.69 -10.03 -16.17
C GLU A 76 9.54 -10.21 -15.20
N VAL A 77 9.17 -9.12 -14.54
CA VAL A 77 8.02 -9.07 -13.64
C VAL A 77 7.00 -8.04 -14.07
N SER A 78 5.70 -8.39 -13.95
CA SER A 78 4.57 -7.46 -14.07
C SER A 78 3.99 -7.23 -12.67
N ILE A 79 4.05 -6.00 -12.19
CA ILE A 79 3.57 -5.67 -10.85
C ILE A 79 2.21 -4.99 -10.99
N GLN A 80 1.17 -5.71 -10.55
CA GLN A 80 -0.19 -5.20 -10.47
C GLN A 80 -0.41 -4.50 -9.13
N GLN A 81 -1.30 -3.49 -9.12
CA GLN A 81 -1.59 -2.69 -7.94
C GLN A 81 -3.09 -2.66 -7.67
N SER A 82 -3.47 -2.89 -6.41
CA SER A 82 -4.81 -2.57 -5.91
C SER A 82 -4.70 -1.52 -4.82
N HIS A 83 -5.40 -0.41 -4.95
CA HIS A 83 -5.39 0.69 -3.99
C HIS A 83 -6.78 0.99 -3.45
N GLY A 84 -6.87 1.25 -2.15
CA GLY A 84 -8.11 1.60 -1.49
C GLY A 84 -7.92 1.90 -0.01
N GLY A 85 -8.98 2.12 0.74
CA GLY A 85 -8.89 2.22 2.20
C GLY A 85 -8.28 0.95 2.79
N SER A 86 -7.31 1.08 3.70
CA SER A 86 -6.49 -0.03 4.20
C SER A 86 -7.31 -1.19 4.76
N GLY A 87 -8.30 -0.91 5.63
CA GLY A 87 -9.20 -1.94 6.15
C GLY A 87 -10.06 -2.60 5.07
N LYS A 88 -10.47 -1.85 4.03
CA LYS A 88 -11.16 -2.40 2.86
C LYS A 88 -10.25 -3.33 2.05
N GLN A 89 -8.98 -2.97 1.90
CA GLN A 89 -7.99 -3.79 1.21
C GLN A 89 -7.68 -5.08 1.97
N ALA A 90 -7.49 -4.99 3.31
CA ALA A 90 -7.34 -6.19 4.13
C ALA A 90 -8.54 -7.13 4.00
N ARG A 91 -9.75 -6.58 3.99
CA ARG A 91 -10.98 -7.36 3.79
C ARG A 91 -10.99 -8.03 2.42
N ALA A 92 -10.63 -7.34 1.34
CA ALA A 92 -10.58 -7.93 0.00
C ALA A 92 -9.64 -9.16 -0.06
N VAL A 93 -8.49 -9.09 0.63
CA VAL A 93 -7.57 -10.24 0.74
C VAL A 93 -8.17 -11.37 1.58
N LEU A 94 -8.87 -11.07 2.68
CA LEU A 94 -9.60 -12.06 3.47
C LEU A 94 -10.70 -12.75 2.65
N ASP A 95 -11.36 -12.00 1.78
CA ASP A 95 -12.46 -12.49 0.92
C ASP A 95 -11.95 -13.18 -0.36
N GLY A 96 -10.63 -13.36 -0.52
CA GLY A 96 -10.03 -14.19 -1.56
C GLY A 96 -9.27 -13.46 -2.66
N LEU A 97 -9.01 -12.14 -2.56
CA LEU A 97 -8.10 -11.46 -3.48
C LEU A 97 -6.69 -12.02 -3.32
N GLU A 98 -6.18 -12.69 -4.36
CA GLU A 98 -4.90 -13.40 -4.34
C GLU A 98 -3.69 -12.43 -4.44
N ALA A 99 -3.51 -11.62 -3.40
CA ALA A 99 -2.36 -10.73 -3.27
C ALA A 99 -1.07 -11.52 -2.97
N ASP A 100 0.04 -11.14 -3.59
CA ASP A 100 1.37 -11.66 -3.24
C ASP A 100 1.95 -10.92 -2.04
N VAL A 101 1.73 -9.60 -1.99
CA VAL A 101 2.15 -8.74 -0.90
C VAL A 101 1.03 -7.78 -0.49
N VAL A 102 1.06 -7.39 0.77
CA VAL A 102 0.22 -6.31 1.31
C VAL A 102 1.13 -5.20 1.84
N THR A 103 0.76 -3.95 1.53
CA THR A 103 1.44 -2.74 2.00
C THR A 103 0.36 -1.81 2.55
N LEU A 104 0.02 -1.99 3.83
CA LEU A 104 -1.17 -1.42 4.45
C LEU A 104 -0.84 -0.26 5.39
N ALA A 105 -1.86 0.48 5.81
CA ALA A 105 -1.67 1.69 6.60
C ALA A 105 -1.29 1.44 8.05
N LEU A 106 -1.58 0.25 8.60
CA LEU A 106 -1.42 -0.02 10.04
C LEU A 106 -1.35 -1.53 10.33
N GLY A 107 -0.70 -1.86 11.45
CA GLY A 107 -0.40 -3.24 11.82
C GLY A 107 -1.62 -4.13 12.00
N TYR A 108 -2.73 -3.62 12.54
CA TYR A 108 -3.95 -4.42 12.73
C TYR A 108 -4.50 -4.98 11.41
N ASP A 109 -4.40 -4.22 10.32
CA ASP A 109 -4.90 -4.67 9.01
C ASP A 109 -4.08 -5.85 8.45
N ILE A 110 -2.80 -6.02 8.86
CA ILE A 110 -2.00 -7.22 8.59
C ILE A 110 -2.25 -8.31 9.63
N ASP A 111 -2.43 -7.94 10.91
CA ASP A 111 -2.72 -8.90 11.99
C ASP A 111 -3.94 -9.77 11.68
N VAL A 112 -5.01 -9.18 11.13
CA VAL A 112 -6.22 -9.96 10.77
C VAL A 112 -5.97 -10.97 9.65
N LEU A 113 -5.02 -10.70 8.76
CA LEU A 113 -4.57 -11.65 7.73
C LEU A 113 -3.72 -12.77 8.34
N ALA A 114 -2.87 -12.42 9.32
CA ALA A 114 -2.06 -13.39 10.05
C ALA A 114 -2.93 -14.31 10.93
N ASP A 115 -3.97 -13.77 11.57
CA ASP A 115 -4.94 -14.55 12.36
C ASP A 115 -5.68 -15.59 11.50
N LYS A 116 -5.84 -15.35 10.20
CA LYS A 116 -6.42 -16.27 9.22
C LYS A 116 -5.39 -17.15 8.51
N GLY A 117 -4.11 -17.06 8.87
CA GLY A 117 -3.03 -17.86 8.30
C GLY A 117 -2.71 -17.50 6.83
N LEU A 118 -3.07 -16.31 6.36
CA LEU A 118 -2.70 -15.80 5.04
C LEU A 118 -1.29 -15.20 5.05
N VAL A 119 -0.93 -14.55 6.15
CA VAL A 119 0.40 -13.98 6.43
C VAL A 119 1.01 -14.73 7.62
N GLY A 120 2.33 -14.87 7.65
CA GLY A 120 3.04 -15.51 8.78
C GLY A 120 2.81 -14.76 10.10
N LYS A 121 2.62 -15.47 11.21
CA LYS A 121 2.38 -14.86 12.54
C LYS A 121 3.50 -13.92 13.00
N GLY A 122 4.75 -14.17 12.59
CA GLY A 122 5.92 -13.34 12.89
C GLY A 122 6.19 -12.24 11.86
N TRP A 123 5.22 -11.80 11.09
CA TRP A 123 5.38 -10.87 9.99
C TRP A 123 6.11 -9.58 10.35
N GLN A 124 5.95 -9.09 11.58
CA GLN A 124 6.63 -7.87 12.06
C GLN A 124 8.15 -8.01 12.15
N SER A 125 8.65 -9.24 12.34
CA SER A 125 10.08 -9.52 12.49
C SER A 125 10.76 -9.88 11.17
N VAL A 126 10.02 -9.92 10.05
CA VAL A 126 10.58 -10.32 8.74
C VAL A 126 11.48 -9.24 8.17
N PHE A 127 11.10 -7.97 8.32
CA PHE A 127 11.87 -6.84 7.83
C PHE A 127 12.18 -5.86 8.97
N PRO A 128 13.19 -4.97 8.81
CA PRO A 128 13.54 -3.97 9.82
C PRO A 128 12.36 -3.08 10.24
N HIS A 129 12.46 -2.49 11.44
CA HIS A 129 11.49 -1.54 11.97
C HIS A 129 10.06 -2.09 12.04
N ASN A 130 9.90 -3.33 12.52
CA ASN A 130 8.61 -4.03 12.56
C ASN A 130 7.94 -4.11 11.18
N SER A 131 8.74 -4.39 10.15
CA SER A 131 8.33 -4.44 8.74
C SER A 131 7.70 -3.13 8.23
N SER A 132 8.16 -1.98 8.76
CA SER A 132 7.70 -0.65 8.35
C SER A 132 8.84 0.12 7.65
N PRO A 133 8.88 0.15 6.30
CA PRO A 133 10.01 0.68 5.54
C PRO A 133 10.10 2.22 5.56
N TYR A 134 9.06 2.89 5.97
CA TYR A 134 8.98 4.35 6.09
C TYR A 134 8.01 4.74 7.21
N THR A 135 8.03 6.03 7.54
CA THR A 135 7.03 6.62 8.43
C THR A 135 6.30 7.79 7.76
N SER A 136 5.24 8.22 8.38
CA SER A 136 4.51 9.44 8.04
C SER A 136 3.88 10.00 9.32
N THR A 137 3.10 11.04 9.16
CA THR A 137 2.31 11.63 10.24
C THR A 137 1.04 12.24 9.69
N ILE A 138 0.21 12.78 10.58
CA ILE A 138 -1.03 13.46 10.24
C ILE A 138 -0.81 14.97 10.34
N VAL A 139 -1.27 15.66 9.30
CA VAL A 139 -1.22 17.12 9.17
C VAL A 139 -2.57 17.64 8.71
N PHE A 140 -2.70 18.95 8.63
CA PHE A 140 -3.87 19.61 8.05
C PHE A 140 -3.51 20.25 6.71
N LEU A 141 -4.42 20.17 5.77
CA LEU A 141 -4.40 20.95 4.54
C LEU A 141 -5.57 21.94 4.60
N VAL A 142 -5.29 23.23 4.49
CA VAL A 142 -6.29 24.29 4.54
C VAL A 142 -6.34 25.07 3.24
N ARG A 143 -7.40 25.83 3.03
CA ARG A 143 -7.52 26.74 1.90
C ARG A 143 -6.45 27.84 1.99
N LYS A 144 -6.00 28.38 0.84
CA LYS A 144 -5.01 29.46 0.76
C LYS A 144 -5.45 30.67 1.60
N GLY A 145 -4.50 31.21 2.36
CA GLY A 145 -4.74 32.29 3.30
C GLY A 145 -5.42 31.88 4.59
N ASN A 146 -5.67 30.59 4.77
CA ASN A 146 -6.24 30.00 5.98
C ASN A 146 -7.43 30.80 6.55
N PRO A 147 -8.54 30.98 5.80
CA PRO A 147 -9.61 31.91 6.17
C PRO A 147 -10.33 31.56 7.48
N LYS A 148 -10.20 30.33 7.96
CA LYS A 148 -10.74 29.90 9.25
C LYS A 148 -9.74 30.01 10.41
N GLY A 149 -8.50 30.43 10.14
CA GLY A 149 -7.45 30.59 11.14
C GLY A 149 -7.07 29.28 11.85
N ILE A 150 -7.12 28.16 11.13
CA ILE A 150 -6.78 26.83 11.68
C ILE A 150 -5.29 26.76 11.99
N LYS A 151 -4.95 26.48 13.24
CA LYS A 151 -3.57 26.35 13.71
C LYS A 151 -3.32 25.00 14.37
N ASP A 152 -4.31 24.49 15.08
CA ASP A 152 -4.19 23.25 15.86
C ASP A 152 -5.53 22.49 15.90
N TRP A 153 -5.56 21.34 16.53
CA TRP A 153 -6.70 20.42 16.64
C TRP A 153 -7.94 21.07 17.30
N ASP A 154 -7.75 21.96 18.26
CA ASP A 154 -8.86 22.64 18.96
C ASP A 154 -9.60 23.65 18.05
N ASP A 155 -9.00 24.09 16.97
CA ASP A 155 -9.70 24.90 15.97
C ASP A 155 -10.73 24.08 15.18
N LEU A 156 -10.55 22.75 15.10
CA LEU A 156 -11.41 21.86 14.32
C LEU A 156 -12.78 21.62 14.96
N VAL A 157 -12.92 21.90 16.26
CA VAL A 157 -14.20 21.77 16.98
C VAL A 157 -15.00 23.08 17.02
N LYS A 158 -14.45 24.17 16.50
CA LYS A 158 -15.13 25.47 16.46
C LYS A 158 -16.36 25.44 15.57
N PRO A 159 -17.45 26.12 15.95
CA PRO A 159 -18.62 26.27 15.10
C PRO A 159 -18.28 26.91 13.75
N GLY A 160 -18.85 26.38 12.67
CA GLY A 160 -18.65 26.92 11.32
C GLY A 160 -17.34 26.52 10.65
N VAL A 161 -16.56 25.61 11.25
CA VAL A 161 -15.43 24.93 10.60
C VAL A 161 -15.93 23.63 9.99
N SER A 162 -15.70 23.42 8.71
CA SER A 162 -16.04 22.17 8.00
C SER A 162 -14.78 21.31 7.81
N VAL A 163 -14.78 20.14 8.43
CA VAL A 163 -13.64 19.22 8.49
C VAL A 163 -13.85 18.04 7.54
N ILE A 164 -12.84 17.74 6.72
CA ILE A 164 -12.83 16.54 5.86
C ILE A 164 -11.86 15.52 6.43
N THR A 165 -12.34 14.30 6.61
CA THR A 165 -11.56 13.14 7.05
C THR A 165 -12.26 11.87 6.57
N PRO A 166 -11.52 10.79 6.26
CA PRO A 166 -12.15 9.54 5.83
C PRO A 166 -12.77 8.76 7.01
N ASN A 167 -13.47 7.67 6.69
CA ASN A 167 -14.18 6.83 7.66
C ASN A 167 -13.23 5.83 8.35
N PRO A 168 -13.09 5.84 9.68
CA PRO A 168 -12.26 4.88 10.42
C PRO A 168 -12.67 3.41 10.27
N LYS A 169 -13.90 3.13 9.86
CA LYS A 169 -14.36 1.75 9.61
C LYS A 169 -13.75 1.13 8.34
N THR A 170 -13.28 1.96 7.41
CA THR A 170 -12.75 1.51 6.09
C THR A 170 -11.33 1.97 5.81
N SER A 171 -10.93 3.12 6.36
CA SER A 171 -9.65 3.79 6.13
C SER A 171 -8.70 3.65 7.31
N GLY A 172 -7.51 3.11 7.06
CA GLY A 172 -6.44 3.12 8.07
C GLY A 172 -5.95 4.54 8.37
N GLY A 173 -5.91 5.42 7.37
CA GLY A 173 -5.58 6.84 7.57
C GLY A 173 -6.53 7.53 8.53
N ALA A 174 -7.82 7.24 8.43
CA ALA A 174 -8.81 7.77 9.36
C ALA A 174 -8.61 7.32 10.80
N ARG A 175 -8.12 6.08 11.01
CA ARG A 175 -7.77 5.60 12.35
C ARG A 175 -6.58 6.38 12.92
N TRP A 176 -5.57 6.66 12.10
CA TRP A 176 -4.46 7.53 12.49
C TRP A 176 -4.92 8.95 12.80
N ASN A 177 -5.80 9.54 11.97
CA ASN A 177 -6.38 10.87 12.21
C ASN A 177 -7.10 10.93 13.56
N TYR A 178 -7.95 9.94 13.83
CA TYR A 178 -8.70 9.83 15.07
C TYR A 178 -7.79 9.69 16.31
N LEU A 179 -6.77 8.81 16.23
CA LEU A 179 -5.85 8.60 17.35
C LEU A 179 -4.96 9.83 17.61
N ALA A 180 -4.56 10.55 16.55
CA ALA A 180 -3.83 11.80 16.70
C ALA A 180 -4.68 12.86 17.43
N ALA A 181 -5.95 13.00 17.06
CA ALA A 181 -6.90 13.90 17.71
C ALA A 181 -7.16 13.50 19.17
N TRP A 182 -7.32 12.20 19.43
CA TRP A 182 -7.46 11.67 20.80
C TRP A 182 -6.26 12.05 21.67
N ALA A 183 -5.05 11.75 21.19
CA ALA A 183 -3.82 12.03 21.94
C ALA A 183 -3.63 13.53 22.20
N TYR A 184 -4.01 14.39 21.27
CA TYR A 184 -3.98 15.83 21.48
C TYR A 184 -4.94 16.23 22.61
N ALA A 185 -6.18 15.75 22.59
CA ALA A 185 -7.16 16.08 23.63
C ALA A 185 -6.72 15.57 25.01
N GLU A 186 -6.14 14.37 25.07
CA GLU A 186 -5.63 13.77 26.31
C GLU A 186 -4.42 14.53 26.84
N LYS A 187 -3.37 14.68 26.04
CA LYS A 187 -2.04 15.12 26.50
C LYS A 187 -1.83 16.62 26.46
N LYS A 188 -2.45 17.29 25.51
CA LYS A 188 -2.29 18.74 25.32
C LYS A 188 -3.36 19.53 26.06
N LEU A 189 -4.60 19.05 26.03
CA LEU A 189 -5.73 19.69 26.70
C LEU A 189 -6.01 19.12 28.10
N GLY A 190 -5.35 18.02 28.49
CA GLY A 190 -5.49 17.42 29.82
C GLY A 190 -6.88 16.86 30.10
N LYS A 191 -7.62 16.43 29.05
CA LYS A 191 -9.00 15.98 29.18
C LYS A 191 -9.09 14.55 29.72
N SER A 192 -10.11 14.31 30.55
CA SER A 192 -10.56 12.96 30.92
C SER A 192 -11.15 12.22 29.72
N GLU A 193 -11.33 10.90 29.82
CA GLU A 193 -11.87 10.10 28.70
C GLU A 193 -13.26 10.58 28.24
N ASP A 194 -14.15 10.89 29.17
CA ASP A 194 -15.48 11.40 28.82
C ASP A 194 -15.44 12.76 28.14
N GLU A 195 -14.56 13.63 28.59
CA GLU A 195 -14.33 14.92 27.94
C GLU A 195 -13.69 14.77 26.55
N ILE A 196 -12.77 13.80 26.36
CA ILE A 196 -12.21 13.48 25.05
C ILE A 196 -13.31 13.00 24.10
N ARG A 197 -14.19 12.11 24.57
CA ARG A 197 -15.35 11.60 23.81
C ARG A 197 -16.25 12.75 23.36
N ALA A 198 -16.59 13.65 24.29
CA ALA A 198 -17.42 14.83 24.00
C ALA A 198 -16.73 15.77 22.99
N TRP A 199 -15.43 15.98 23.14
CA TRP A 199 -14.63 16.82 22.26
C TRP A 199 -14.52 16.22 20.84
N LEU A 200 -14.25 14.91 20.72
CA LEU A 200 -14.24 14.21 19.43
C LEU A 200 -15.64 14.19 18.79
N LYS A 201 -16.70 14.07 19.57
CA LYS A 201 -18.07 14.21 19.05
C LYS A 201 -18.29 15.58 18.42
N ALA A 202 -17.77 16.65 19.05
CA ALA A 202 -17.81 18.00 18.48
C ALA A 202 -16.98 18.09 17.18
N LEU A 203 -15.80 17.48 17.12
CA LEU A 203 -15.01 17.40 15.90
C LEU A 203 -15.79 16.71 14.77
N TYR A 204 -16.31 15.49 15.04
CA TYR A 204 -17.05 14.73 14.03
C TYR A 204 -18.40 15.36 13.66
N LYS A 205 -18.98 16.21 14.51
CA LYS A 205 -20.14 17.03 14.15
C LYS A 205 -19.82 17.98 12.99
N ASN A 206 -18.59 18.46 12.93
CA ASN A 206 -18.08 19.33 11.85
C ASN A 206 -17.67 18.58 10.57
N VAL A 207 -17.78 17.25 10.54
CA VAL A 207 -17.44 16.43 9.37
C VAL A 207 -18.69 16.17 8.54
N PRO A 208 -18.87 16.82 7.37
CA PRO A 208 -20.08 16.67 6.55
C PRO A 208 -20.15 15.34 5.80
N VAL A 209 -19.00 14.73 5.49
CA VAL A 209 -18.90 13.48 4.73
C VAL A 209 -17.72 12.65 5.22
N LEU A 210 -17.91 11.33 5.27
CA LEU A 210 -16.87 10.33 5.56
C LEU A 210 -16.60 9.50 4.30
N ASP A 211 -15.52 9.85 3.58
CA ASP A 211 -15.09 9.09 2.41
C ASP A 211 -14.51 7.72 2.82
N THR A 212 -14.52 6.76 1.91
CA THR A 212 -14.06 5.39 2.19
C THR A 212 -12.55 5.26 2.38
N GLY A 213 -11.76 6.25 1.95
CA GLY A 213 -10.30 6.27 2.04
C GLY A 213 -9.72 7.67 1.94
N ALA A 214 -8.43 7.82 2.23
CA ALA A 214 -7.74 9.11 2.30
C ALA A 214 -7.78 9.85 0.96
N ARG A 215 -7.56 9.16 -0.18
CA ARG A 215 -7.62 9.77 -1.50
C ARG A 215 -9.03 10.30 -1.83
N GLY A 216 -10.10 9.62 -1.38
CA GLY A 216 -11.47 10.11 -1.50
C GLY A 216 -11.63 11.45 -0.78
N SER A 217 -11.13 11.56 0.44
CA SER A 217 -11.16 12.81 1.22
C SER A 217 -10.33 13.93 0.58
N THR A 218 -9.16 13.61 0.04
CA THR A 218 -8.37 14.58 -0.74
C THR A 218 -9.16 15.07 -1.97
N THR A 219 -9.83 14.18 -2.69
CA THR A 219 -10.69 14.55 -3.84
C THR A 219 -11.87 15.41 -3.39
N THR A 220 -12.55 15.06 -2.30
CA THR A 220 -13.66 15.83 -1.74
C THR A 220 -13.21 17.23 -1.36
N PHE A 221 -12.07 17.34 -0.69
CA PHE A 221 -11.51 18.63 -0.31
C PHE A 221 -10.96 19.41 -1.52
N ALA A 222 -9.98 18.84 -2.24
CA ALA A 222 -9.19 19.60 -3.21
C ALA A 222 -9.91 19.83 -4.54
N GLN A 223 -10.64 18.81 -5.05
CA GLN A 223 -11.29 18.88 -6.37
C GLN A 223 -12.74 19.36 -6.28
N ARG A 224 -13.51 18.86 -5.30
CA ARG A 224 -14.92 19.23 -5.14
C ARG A 224 -15.12 20.52 -4.34
N GLY A 225 -14.08 21.05 -3.71
CA GLY A 225 -14.13 22.30 -2.98
C GLY A 225 -14.88 22.23 -1.64
N ILE A 226 -15.14 21.03 -1.10
CA ILE A 226 -15.91 20.82 0.13
C ILE A 226 -14.98 20.87 1.34
N GLY A 227 -15.38 21.56 2.41
CA GLY A 227 -14.65 21.69 3.67
C GLY A 227 -13.64 22.83 3.71
N ASP A 228 -13.31 23.24 4.92
CA ASP A 228 -12.34 24.29 5.23
C ASP A 228 -10.96 23.72 5.52
N VAL A 229 -10.92 22.50 6.09
CA VAL A 229 -9.71 21.79 6.48
C VAL A 229 -9.83 20.29 6.19
N LEU A 230 -8.77 19.72 5.65
CA LEU A 230 -8.60 18.27 5.46
C LEU A 230 -7.59 17.76 6.49
N ILE A 231 -8.00 16.81 7.31
CA ILE A 231 -7.08 16.01 8.16
C ILE A 231 -6.54 14.87 7.29
N THR A 232 -5.24 14.84 7.04
CA THR A 232 -4.67 13.91 6.07
C THR A 232 -3.25 13.48 6.42
N TRP A 233 -2.75 12.49 5.67
CA TRP A 233 -1.37 12.10 5.68
C TRP A 233 -0.47 13.24 5.18
N GLU A 234 0.73 13.34 5.75
CA GLU A 234 1.72 14.34 5.35
C GLU A 234 2.06 14.26 3.85
N ASN A 235 2.27 13.04 3.31
CA ASN A 235 2.53 12.85 1.89
C ASN A 235 1.34 13.27 0.99
N GLU A 236 0.09 13.01 1.40
CA GLU A 236 -1.10 13.44 0.65
C GLU A 236 -1.20 14.98 0.60
N ALA A 237 -0.87 15.66 1.70
CA ALA A 237 -0.84 17.12 1.73
C ALA A 237 0.21 17.68 0.75
N HIS A 238 1.41 17.13 0.75
CA HIS A 238 2.47 17.53 -0.20
C HIS A 238 2.10 17.22 -1.65
N LEU A 239 1.49 16.05 -1.91
CA LEU A 239 1.01 15.70 -3.25
C LEU A 239 -0.08 16.67 -3.72
N ALA A 240 -1.02 17.04 -2.86
CA ALA A 240 -2.05 18.02 -3.19
C ALA A 240 -1.45 19.39 -3.50
N LEU A 241 -0.48 19.87 -2.73
CA LEU A 241 0.25 21.11 -3.01
C LEU A 241 0.96 21.07 -4.37
N ARG A 242 1.60 19.95 -4.69
CA ARG A 242 2.29 19.75 -5.98
C ARG A 242 1.32 19.67 -7.16
N GLU A 243 0.19 18.97 -7.00
CA GLU A 243 -0.77 18.72 -8.08
C GLU A 243 -1.62 19.97 -8.38
N PHE A 244 -2.11 20.65 -7.35
CA PHE A 244 -3.03 21.77 -7.49
C PHE A 244 -2.33 23.14 -7.44
N GLY A 245 -1.04 23.18 -7.14
CA GLY A 245 -0.21 24.38 -7.02
C GLY A 245 -0.30 25.02 -5.63
N GLU A 246 0.83 25.66 -5.23
CA GLU A 246 0.99 26.34 -3.92
C GLU A 246 0.03 27.50 -3.69
N GLY A 247 -0.65 27.97 -4.75
CA GLY A 247 -1.63 29.05 -4.67
C GLY A 247 -3.01 28.66 -4.16
N LYS A 248 -3.31 27.36 -3.93
CA LYS A 248 -4.65 26.90 -3.54
C LYS A 248 -4.79 26.46 -2.09
N PHE A 249 -3.73 25.92 -1.53
CA PHE A 249 -3.75 25.31 -0.20
C PHE A 249 -2.52 25.69 0.60
N GLU A 250 -2.59 25.47 1.92
CA GLU A 250 -1.49 25.58 2.86
C GLU A 250 -1.47 24.34 3.76
N LEU A 251 -0.26 23.82 4.02
CA LEU A 251 -0.04 22.74 4.98
C LEU A 251 0.16 23.35 6.36
N ILE A 252 -0.63 22.90 7.32
CA ILE A 252 -0.52 23.26 8.73
C ILE A 252 -0.06 22.02 9.52
N ALA A 253 1.07 22.16 10.17
CA ALA A 253 1.59 21.14 11.08
C ALA A 253 1.01 21.40 12.49
N PRO A 254 0.20 20.49 13.05
CA PRO A 254 -0.36 20.67 14.39
C PRO A 254 0.74 20.60 15.46
N SER A 255 0.50 21.15 16.64
CA SER A 255 1.48 21.15 17.74
C SER A 255 1.84 19.76 18.25
N GLN A 256 0.98 18.77 18.02
CA GLN A 256 1.16 17.36 18.31
C GLN A 256 0.46 16.49 17.27
N SER A 257 1.10 15.41 16.87
CA SER A 257 0.53 14.43 15.95
C SER A 257 0.92 13.00 16.37
N ILE A 258 0.78 12.03 15.47
CA ILE A 258 1.07 10.62 15.73
C ILE A 258 2.11 10.10 14.73
N LEU A 259 3.05 9.28 15.22
CA LEU A 259 3.99 8.55 14.36
C LEU A 259 3.24 7.43 13.67
N ALA A 260 3.00 7.60 12.39
CA ALA A 260 2.40 6.56 11.58
C ALA A 260 3.49 5.67 10.96
N GLU A 261 3.37 4.37 11.18
CA GLU A 261 4.31 3.34 10.74
C GLU A 261 3.59 2.31 9.85
N PRO A 262 3.40 2.62 8.55
CA PRO A 262 2.74 1.71 7.61
C PRO A 262 3.57 0.46 7.38
N PRO A 263 3.04 -0.73 7.70
CA PRO A 263 3.78 -1.97 7.56
C PRO A 263 3.55 -2.65 6.21
N VAL A 264 4.46 -3.58 5.91
CA VAL A 264 4.40 -4.43 4.73
C VAL A 264 4.54 -5.91 5.11
N ALA A 265 3.92 -6.80 4.33
CA ALA A 265 4.08 -8.25 4.55
C ALA A 265 3.86 -9.04 3.27
N VAL A 266 4.55 -10.17 3.15
CA VAL A 266 4.26 -11.19 2.13
C VAL A 266 3.01 -11.96 2.54
N VAL A 267 2.07 -12.12 1.63
CA VAL A 267 0.91 -13.00 1.81
C VAL A 267 1.37 -14.43 1.55
N THR A 268 2.04 -15.02 2.56
CA THR A 268 2.82 -16.24 2.45
C THR A 268 2.05 -17.42 1.88
N ARG A 269 0.76 -17.54 2.21
CA ARG A 269 -0.10 -18.60 1.69
C ARG A 269 -0.33 -18.48 0.18
N VAL A 270 -0.55 -17.27 -0.31
CA VAL A 270 -0.79 -17.01 -1.73
C VAL A 270 0.51 -17.08 -2.52
N ALA A 271 1.54 -16.37 -2.06
CA ALA A 271 2.85 -16.36 -2.72
C ALA A 271 3.48 -17.77 -2.77
N GLY A 272 3.32 -18.57 -1.70
CA GLY A 272 3.77 -19.98 -1.69
C GLY A 272 3.01 -20.84 -2.71
N LYS A 273 1.68 -20.71 -2.80
CA LYS A 273 0.86 -21.42 -3.79
C LYS A 273 1.22 -21.03 -5.23
N LYS A 274 1.49 -19.75 -5.48
CA LYS A 274 1.85 -19.19 -6.80
C LYS A 274 3.32 -19.42 -7.18
N GLY A 275 4.18 -19.83 -6.23
CA GLY A 275 5.63 -19.91 -6.44
C GLY A 275 6.30 -18.53 -6.56
N THR A 276 5.70 -17.47 -6.04
CA THR A 276 6.17 -16.08 -6.12
C THR A 276 6.79 -15.59 -4.82
N TYR A 277 7.04 -16.47 -3.83
CA TYR A 277 7.49 -16.05 -2.50
C TYR A 277 8.81 -15.27 -2.52
N ASP A 278 9.82 -15.75 -3.23
CA ASP A 278 11.14 -15.10 -3.29
C ASP A 278 11.07 -13.73 -4.00
N LEU A 279 10.26 -13.64 -5.06
CA LEU A 279 9.96 -12.38 -5.73
C LEU A 279 9.26 -11.41 -4.80
N ALA A 280 8.21 -11.86 -4.09
CA ALA A 280 7.43 -11.07 -3.15
C ALA A 280 8.28 -10.57 -1.97
N HIS A 281 9.14 -11.45 -1.43
CA HIS A 281 10.08 -11.10 -0.37
C HIS A 281 11.08 -10.05 -0.85
N SER A 282 11.74 -10.30 -2.00
CA SER A 282 12.68 -9.34 -2.59
C SER A 282 12.03 -8.00 -2.94
N TYR A 283 10.76 -8.01 -3.37
CA TYR A 283 10.00 -6.79 -3.62
C TYR A 283 9.84 -5.93 -2.37
N LEU A 284 9.54 -6.53 -1.23
CA LEU A 284 9.43 -5.78 0.03
C LEU A 284 10.79 -5.42 0.62
N GLU A 285 11.77 -6.28 0.50
CA GLU A 285 13.16 -6.02 0.95
C GLU A 285 13.78 -4.82 0.23
N TYR A 286 13.54 -4.68 -1.07
CA TYR A 286 14.06 -3.56 -1.87
C TYR A 286 13.56 -2.18 -1.39
N LEU A 287 12.44 -2.09 -0.64
CA LEU A 287 12.02 -0.86 0.03
C LEU A 287 13.06 -0.32 1.03
N TYR A 288 13.91 -1.19 1.57
CA TYR A 288 14.96 -0.85 2.52
C TYR A 288 16.31 -0.57 1.87
N SER A 289 16.43 -0.76 0.55
CA SER A 289 17.63 -0.39 -0.21
C SER A 289 17.79 1.13 -0.30
N ASP A 290 18.99 1.60 -0.62
CA ASP A 290 19.26 3.04 -0.80
C ASP A 290 18.34 3.65 -1.88
N GLU A 291 18.09 2.95 -2.99
CA GLU A 291 17.17 3.43 -4.02
C GLU A 291 15.72 3.43 -3.51
N GLY A 292 15.28 2.36 -2.85
CA GLY A 292 13.96 2.30 -2.22
C GLY A 292 13.74 3.45 -1.24
N GLN A 293 14.71 3.73 -0.39
CA GLN A 293 14.66 4.82 0.58
C GLN A 293 14.68 6.21 -0.08
N ASN A 294 15.39 6.38 -1.19
CA ASN A 294 15.34 7.61 -1.98
C ASN A 294 13.98 7.81 -2.66
N ILE A 295 13.39 6.75 -3.20
CA ILE A 295 12.01 6.79 -3.78
C ILE A 295 11.00 7.18 -2.70
N ILE A 296 11.11 6.60 -1.51
CA ILE A 296 10.30 6.95 -0.34
C ILE A 296 10.37 8.46 -0.05
N GLY A 297 11.59 9.02 0.05
CA GLY A 297 11.79 10.45 0.33
C GLY A 297 11.26 11.36 -0.78
N ARG A 298 11.46 11.03 -2.06
CA ARG A 298 10.93 11.80 -3.20
C ARG A 298 9.39 11.85 -3.24
N ASN A 299 8.73 10.83 -2.66
CA ASN A 299 7.28 10.74 -2.57
C ASN A 299 6.71 11.20 -1.22
N PHE A 300 7.47 12.02 -0.49
CA PHE A 300 7.06 12.67 0.76
C PHE A 300 6.73 11.73 1.91
N TYR A 301 7.30 10.52 1.91
CA TYR A 301 7.34 9.67 3.09
C TYR A 301 8.67 9.85 3.80
N ARG A 302 8.68 9.71 5.11
CA ARG A 302 9.88 9.86 5.95
C ARG A 302 10.73 8.59 5.88
N PRO A 303 11.93 8.62 5.25
CA PRO A 303 12.77 7.44 5.12
C PRO A 303 13.28 6.93 6.46
N ARG A 304 13.61 5.64 6.53
CA ARG A 304 14.25 5.00 7.69
C ARG A 304 15.78 5.08 7.64
N SER A 305 16.38 5.10 6.45
CA SER A 305 17.84 5.26 6.36
C SER A 305 18.25 6.68 6.71
N SER A 306 19.35 6.81 7.49
CA SER A 306 19.85 8.11 7.95
C SER A 306 20.29 9.02 6.79
N SER A 307 20.86 8.46 5.74
CA SER A 307 21.31 9.19 4.55
C SER A 307 20.11 9.80 3.80
N ALA A 308 19.08 9.00 3.52
CA ALA A 308 17.87 9.49 2.86
C ALA A 308 17.09 10.45 3.79
N ALA A 309 16.98 10.15 5.09
CA ALA A 309 16.32 11.04 6.05
C ALA A 309 16.98 12.43 6.10
N ALA A 310 18.32 12.50 6.10
CA ALA A 310 19.05 13.77 6.04
C ALA A 310 18.78 14.51 4.74
N LYS A 311 18.87 13.81 3.59
CA LYS A 311 18.65 14.38 2.25
C LYS A 311 17.28 15.02 2.08
N TYR A 312 16.24 14.42 2.64
CA TYR A 312 14.86 14.88 2.48
C TYR A 312 14.31 15.64 3.70
N SER A 313 15.14 15.92 4.71
CA SER A 313 14.73 16.52 5.99
C SER A 313 13.97 17.85 5.85
N ALA A 314 14.34 18.67 4.87
CA ALA A 314 13.71 19.98 4.65
C ALA A 314 12.23 19.92 4.25
N GLN A 315 11.77 18.75 3.78
CA GLN A 315 10.36 18.56 3.40
C GLN A 315 9.44 18.35 4.61
N PHE A 316 10.00 17.99 5.76
CA PHE A 316 9.24 17.49 6.88
C PHE A 316 9.30 18.44 8.09
N PRO A 317 8.16 18.95 8.58
CA PRO A 317 8.13 19.74 9.78
C PRO A 317 8.58 18.92 11.00
N LYS A 318 9.20 19.58 11.96
CA LYS A 318 9.47 18.99 13.27
C LYS A 318 8.18 18.96 14.08
N LEU A 319 7.73 17.77 14.46
CA LEU A 319 6.49 17.56 15.18
C LEU A 319 6.72 16.78 16.47
N LYS A 320 5.93 17.06 17.50
CA LYS A 320 5.82 16.19 18.66
C LYS A 320 4.89 15.03 18.28
N LEU A 321 5.42 13.82 18.27
CA LEU A 321 4.70 12.63 17.86
C LEU A 321 4.46 11.69 19.04
N VAL A 322 3.23 11.27 19.22
CA VAL A 322 2.87 10.10 20.05
C VAL A 322 3.00 8.84 19.20
N THR A 323 3.07 7.68 19.83
CA THR A 323 3.18 6.41 19.15
C THR A 323 1.97 5.52 19.42
N ILE A 324 1.76 4.50 18.60
CA ILE A 324 0.68 3.52 18.83
C ILE A 324 0.87 2.72 20.13
N ALA A 325 2.08 2.64 20.66
CA ALA A 325 2.36 2.00 21.94
C ALA A 325 1.66 2.69 23.10
N GLU A 326 1.43 4.00 23.03
CA GLU A 326 0.71 4.77 24.04
C GLU A 326 -0.80 4.41 24.10
N PHE A 327 -1.31 3.75 23.07
CA PHE A 327 -2.67 3.18 23.02
C PHE A 327 -2.69 1.67 23.33
N GLY A 328 -1.61 1.10 23.85
CA GLY A 328 -1.46 -0.34 24.07
C GLY A 328 -1.26 -1.16 22.80
N GLY A 329 -0.85 -0.53 21.71
CA GLY A 329 -0.67 -1.13 20.39
C GLY A 329 -1.95 -1.23 19.58
N TRP A 330 -1.82 -1.69 18.32
CA TRP A 330 -2.94 -1.69 17.39
C TRP A 330 -4.12 -2.56 17.80
N ARG A 331 -3.89 -3.73 18.43
CA ARG A 331 -4.98 -4.63 18.86
C ARG A 331 -5.83 -3.98 19.96
N ALA A 332 -5.20 -3.34 20.94
CA ALA A 332 -5.91 -2.62 22.00
C ALA A 332 -6.64 -1.39 21.45
N ALA A 333 -5.98 -0.58 20.63
CA ALA A 333 -6.59 0.58 19.99
C ALA A 333 -7.80 0.19 19.13
N GLN A 334 -7.70 -0.89 18.34
CA GLN A 334 -8.80 -1.41 17.55
C GLN A 334 -9.97 -1.85 18.41
N ALA A 335 -9.71 -2.64 19.46
CA ALA A 335 -10.74 -3.16 20.34
C ALA A 335 -11.51 -2.04 21.04
N LYS A 336 -10.80 -1.03 21.54
CA LYS A 336 -11.41 0.10 22.26
C LYS A 336 -12.15 1.05 21.33
N HIS A 337 -11.54 1.43 20.22
CA HIS A 337 -12.00 2.57 19.44
C HIS A 337 -12.76 2.20 18.16
N PHE A 338 -12.42 1.10 17.47
CA PHE A 338 -12.85 0.89 16.09
C PHE A 338 -13.64 -0.39 15.83
N ASN A 339 -13.70 -1.33 16.77
CA ASN A 339 -14.61 -2.47 16.69
C ASN A 339 -16.06 -2.00 16.66
N ASN A 340 -16.98 -2.89 16.27
CA ASN A 340 -18.41 -2.58 16.32
C ASN A 340 -18.82 -2.27 17.77
N GLY A 341 -19.50 -1.15 17.97
CA GLY A 341 -19.85 -0.63 19.29
C GLY A 341 -18.69 0.05 20.03
N GLY A 342 -17.50 0.17 19.42
CA GLY A 342 -16.37 0.90 19.98
C GLY A 342 -16.62 2.40 20.10
N VAL A 343 -15.64 3.11 20.67
CA VAL A 343 -15.80 4.54 20.98
C VAL A 343 -16.16 5.38 19.76
N PHE A 344 -15.59 5.06 18.57
CA PHE A 344 -15.93 5.78 17.36
C PHE A 344 -17.43 5.67 17.00
N ASP A 345 -18.01 4.48 17.09
CA ASP A 345 -19.43 4.27 16.82
C ASP A 345 -20.30 5.09 17.77
N GLN A 346 -19.97 5.08 19.09
CA GLN A 346 -20.68 5.84 20.10
C GLN A 346 -20.63 7.37 19.88
N ILE A 347 -19.49 7.88 19.37
CA ILE A 347 -19.31 9.29 19.03
C ILE A 347 -20.13 9.66 17.79
N TYR A 348 -20.17 8.78 16.79
CA TYR A 348 -20.73 9.08 15.47
C TYR A 348 -22.25 8.76 15.35
N GLU A 349 -22.77 7.79 16.12
CA GLU A 349 -24.20 7.39 16.09
C GLU A 349 -25.18 8.53 16.40
N GLY A 350 -24.72 9.63 16.97
CA GLY A 350 -25.55 10.81 17.20
C GLY A 350 -25.91 11.65 15.96
N LYS A 351 -25.55 11.18 14.72
CA LYS A 351 -25.85 11.86 13.44
C LYS A 351 -27.01 11.26 12.62
N LYS A 352 -27.71 10.23 13.17
CA LYS A 352 -28.90 9.67 12.53
C LYS A 352 -30.14 10.51 12.78
#